data_2ace7cc3ce2b0118c3c7062952143c89
#
_entry.id   2ace7cc3ce2b0118c3c7062952143c89
#
_cell.length_a   1.000
_cell.length_b   1.000
_cell.length_c   1.000
_cell.angle_alpha   90.00
_cell.angle_beta   90.00
_cell.angle_gamma   90.00
#
_symmetry.space_group_name_H-M   'P 1'
#
loop_
_entity.id
_entity.type
_entity.pdbx_description
1 polymer ?
#
loop_
_entity_poly.entity_id
_entity_poly.type
_entity_poly.pdbx_seq_one_letter_code
_entity_poly.pdbx_strand_id
1 'polypeptide(L)'
;MSTSQYLVIFFQILGSLALLIYGMKVMSEALQKMAGSQLRHILGAMTTNRLTGMLTGTFITCAVQSSSATTVMTVSFVNAGLLTLAQAISVIMGANIGTTLTAWIMSLGYNVDLTIVVFPAFFLGIMLIYSKKRRYFGDFLFGIAFLFFALVLLSGAGKNLDLEHNPSVIDFFSSFDTKSHLTIITFLLIGTVITCIVQSSAAVMAITILLCSTGVLPIYLGIALVMGENIGTTATANLAALGANAQARRAALAHLVFNVFGVIWVLCLFYPFVNLVCSLVGYNSDGNMSAAQKATLLPIVLAMFHTCFNVCNTAVLIWFIPQIEKLVCQLIKPKADKEDEDFRLRFIQTGIMKTPELSVFEAQKEISSFGERIQRMFGLVRELLEIKDGKAFEKLYDRIEKYEGISDSMEIEIAKYLDQVSDAHLSDDTKAKIRAMLREISEIESIGDSCFNIARTIKRKVENKEEFTEKQHENIHQMFLLVDEALTQMNFMFTHDRHTLDMNRTFNIETEINTFRYQLRNQNIEDVDNHLYTYGIGTMYMDIIQESEKLGDYVVNVAEARMGRR
;
A
#
# COMPACT_ATOMS: atom_id res chain seq x y z
N MET A 1 19.97 19.69 40.31
CA MET A 1 19.46 18.28 40.24
C MET A 1 20.65 17.32 40.26
N SER A 2 20.50 16.14 40.88
CA SER A 2 21.54 15.08 40.83
C SER A 2 21.56 14.38 39.48
N THR A 3 22.70 13.78 39.09
CA THR A 3 22.82 12.98 37.85
C THR A 3 21.76 11.88 37.75
N SER A 4 21.40 11.28 38.88
CA SER A 4 20.33 10.26 38.99
C SER A 4 18.95 10.84 38.63
N GLN A 5 18.64 12.07 39.01
CA GLN A 5 17.37 12.74 38.68
C GLN A 5 17.26 13.06 37.19
N TYR A 6 18.36 13.52 36.56
CA TYR A 6 18.38 13.73 35.10
C TYR A 6 18.14 12.44 34.34
N LEU A 7 18.76 11.33 34.78
CA LEU A 7 18.57 10.01 34.16
C LEU A 7 17.10 9.53 34.27
N VAL A 8 16.48 9.72 35.44
CA VAL A 8 15.06 9.36 35.64
C VAL A 8 14.16 10.16 34.71
N ILE A 9 14.34 11.49 34.62
CA ILE A 9 13.52 12.34 33.76
C ILE A 9 13.76 12.02 32.26
N PHE A 10 15.01 11.73 31.88
CA PHE A 10 15.32 11.30 30.51
C PHE A 10 14.52 10.04 30.13
N PHE A 11 14.49 9.02 30.99
CA PHE A 11 13.68 7.82 30.77
C PHE A 11 12.17 8.10 30.83
N GLN A 12 11.72 9.05 31.65
CA GLN A 12 10.32 9.49 31.66
C GLN A 12 9.91 10.10 30.32
N ILE A 13 10.75 10.95 29.71
CA ILE A 13 10.49 11.54 28.40
C ILE A 13 10.45 10.44 27.34
N LEU A 14 11.45 9.56 27.29
CA LEU A 14 11.49 8.46 26.32
C LEU A 14 10.30 7.52 26.48
N GLY A 15 9.95 7.16 27.71
CA GLY A 15 8.79 6.31 28.00
C GLY A 15 7.47 6.98 27.64
N SER A 16 7.34 8.29 27.89
CA SER A 16 6.15 9.05 27.48
C SER A 16 6.01 9.13 25.97
N LEU A 17 7.11 9.35 25.23
CA LEU A 17 7.11 9.34 23.77
C LEU A 17 6.78 7.94 23.21
N ALA A 18 7.34 6.89 23.81
CA ALA A 18 7.02 5.51 23.43
C ALA A 18 5.52 5.22 23.64
N LEU A 19 4.96 5.66 24.77
CA LEU A 19 3.53 5.52 25.07
C LEU A 19 2.66 6.35 24.11
N LEU A 20 3.10 7.56 23.74
CA LEU A 20 2.43 8.41 22.76
C LEU A 20 2.34 7.71 21.39
N ILE A 21 3.48 7.21 20.90
CA ILE A 21 3.55 6.49 19.62
C ILE A 21 2.68 5.22 19.67
N TYR A 22 2.73 4.49 20.78
CA TYR A 22 1.92 3.29 20.96
C TYR A 22 0.41 3.61 21.01
N GLY A 23 0.02 4.64 21.75
CA GLY A 23 -1.37 5.09 21.82
C GLY A 23 -1.92 5.50 20.46
N MET A 24 -1.16 6.29 19.70
CA MET A 24 -1.52 6.63 18.32
C MET A 24 -1.64 5.42 17.42
N LYS A 25 -0.72 4.46 17.54
CA LYS A 25 -0.76 3.22 16.75
C LYS A 25 -2.03 2.41 17.06
N VAL A 26 -2.33 2.17 18.35
CA VAL A 26 -3.53 1.43 18.77
C VAL A 26 -4.80 2.12 18.30
N MET A 27 -4.88 3.45 18.46
CA MET A 27 -6.01 4.24 17.99
C MET A 27 -6.21 4.14 16.47
N SER A 28 -5.13 4.31 15.71
CA SER A 28 -5.13 4.22 14.25
C SER A 28 -5.54 2.82 13.75
N GLU A 29 -4.97 1.76 14.31
CA GLU A 29 -5.31 0.38 13.96
C GLU A 29 -6.76 0.03 14.30
N ALA A 30 -7.26 0.50 15.45
CA ALA A 30 -8.64 0.30 15.85
C ALA A 30 -9.61 0.97 14.87
N LEU A 31 -9.34 2.22 14.48
CA LEU A 31 -10.13 2.95 13.49
C LEU A 31 -10.10 2.28 12.11
N GLN A 32 -8.94 1.81 11.67
CA GLN A 32 -8.81 1.05 10.42
C GLN A 32 -9.63 -0.24 10.45
N LYS A 33 -9.59 -1.00 11.55
CA LYS A 33 -10.39 -2.22 11.74
C LYS A 33 -11.89 -1.94 11.80
N MET A 34 -12.30 -0.83 12.43
CA MET A 34 -13.71 -0.40 12.48
C MET A 34 -14.23 0.03 11.10
N ALA A 35 -13.43 0.78 10.35
CA ALA A 35 -13.79 1.29 9.04
C ALA A 35 -13.70 0.22 7.93
N GLY A 36 -12.87 -0.80 8.10
CA GLY A 36 -12.75 -1.98 7.23
C GLY A 36 -12.75 -1.67 5.73
N SER A 37 -13.60 -2.36 4.98
CA SER A 37 -13.74 -2.17 3.53
C SER A 37 -14.32 -0.80 3.12
N GLN A 38 -14.97 -0.08 4.03
CA GLN A 38 -15.58 1.23 3.73
C GLN A 38 -14.52 2.29 3.39
N LEU A 39 -13.35 2.30 4.05
CA LEU A 39 -12.25 3.21 3.72
C LEU A 39 -11.82 3.06 2.25
N ARG A 40 -11.78 1.83 1.77
CA ARG A 40 -11.42 1.49 0.38
C ARG A 40 -12.48 1.98 -0.60
N HIS A 41 -13.74 1.73 -0.27
CA HIS A 41 -14.87 2.17 -1.09
C HIS A 41 -14.92 3.71 -1.18
N ILE A 42 -14.68 4.40 -0.06
CA ILE A 42 -14.59 5.86 0.00
C ILE A 42 -13.45 6.37 -0.90
N LEU A 43 -12.24 5.78 -0.80
CA LEU A 43 -11.11 6.17 -1.66
C LEU A 43 -11.40 5.99 -3.15
N GLY A 44 -11.98 4.85 -3.55
CA GLY A 44 -12.28 4.58 -4.96
C GLY A 44 -13.46 5.38 -5.51
N ALA A 45 -14.53 5.54 -4.72
CA ALA A 45 -15.78 6.16 -5.17
C ALA A 45 -15.76 7.71 -5.10
N MET A 46 -15.02 8.29 -4.13
CA MET A 46 -15.06 9.73 -3.86
C MET A 46 -13.91 10.54 -4.47
N THR A 47 -13.00 9.92 -5.21
CA THR A 47 -11.86 10.60 -5.84
C THR A 47 -12.11 11.01 -7.29
N THR A 48 -13.34 11.38 -7.62
CA THR A 48 -13.75 11.71 -9.00
C THR A 48 -13.11 12.97 -9.57
N ASN A 49 -12.74 13.91 -8.71
CA ASN A 49 -12.05 15.15 -9.10
C ASN A 49 -11.04 15.57 -8.02
N ARG A 50 -10.20 16.58 -8.34
CA ARG A 50 -9.12 17.03 -7.45
C ARG A 50 -9.60 17.52 -6.07
N LEU A 51 -10.76 18.17 -6.00
CA LEU A 51 -11.31 18.69 -4.74
C LEU A 51 -11.87 17.55 -3.89
N THR A 52 -12.65 16.65 -4.48
CA THR A 52 -13.16 15.47 -3.77
C THR A 52 -12.04 14.56 -3.33
N GLY A 53 -11.00 14.36 -4.14
CA GLY A 53 -9.80 13.60 -3.77
C GLY A 53 -9.09 14.23 -2.57
N MET A 54 -8.88 15.54 -2.56
CA MET A 54 -8.31 16.28 -1.42
C MET A 54 -9.17 16.11 -0.16
N LEU A 55 -10.48 16.31 -0.25
CA LEU A 55 -11.38 16.15 0.90
C LEU A 55 -11.37 14.69 1.42
N THR A 56 -11.35 13.71 0.52
CA THR A 56 -11.22 12.29 0.88
C THR A 56 -9.92 12.02 1.64
N GLY A 57 -8.79 12.50 1.14
CA GLY A 57 -7.49 12.37 1.80
C GLY A 57 -7.47 13.03 3.18
N THR A 58 -8.06 14.24 3.30
CA THR A 58 -8.21 14.94 4.57
C THR A 58 -9.04 14.13 5.56
N PHE A 59 -10.23 13.68 5.15
CA PHE A 59 -11.14 12.91 6.00
C PHE A 59 -10.51 11.59 6.47
N ILE A 60 -9.91 10.84 5.55
CA ILE A 60 -9.28 9.55 5.89
C ILE A 60 -8.13 9.78 6.87
N THR A 61 -7.28 10.78 6.64
CA THR A 61 -6.16 11.05 7.54
C THR A 61 -6.62 11.55 8.90
N CYS A 62 -7.65 12.39 8.97
CA CYS A 62 -8.27 12.78 10.23
C CYS A 62 -8.83 11.57 10.98
N ALA A 63 -9.49 10.65 10.28
CA ALA A 63 -10.05 9.44 10.88
C ALA A 63 -8.96 8.45 11.33
N VAL A 64 -7.96 8.21 10.49
CA VAL A 64 -6.87 7.24 10.76
C VAL A 64 -5.77 7.84 11.64
N GLN A 65 -5.69 9.18 11.76
CA GLN A 65 -4.62 9.89 12.48
C GLN A 65 -3.21 9.53 12.01
N SER A 66 -3.06 9.17 10.73
CA SER A 66 -1.78 8.79 10.13
C SER A 66 -1.74 9.14 8.65
N SER A 67 -1.06 10.23 8.30
CA SER A 67 -0.82 10.60 6.89
C SER A 67 0.09 9.59 6.18
N SER A 68 1.06 9.02 6.89
CA SER A 68 1.91 7.97 6.32
C SER A 68 1.09 6.75 5.90
N ALA A 69 0.15 6.29 6.73
CA ALA A 69 -0.74 5.18 6.38
C ALA A 69 -1.64 5.54 5.18
N THR A 70 -2.24 6.75 5.17
CA THR A 70 -3.08 7.23 4.06
C THR A 70 -2.27 7.34 2.76
N THR A 71 -1.05 7.87 2.82
CA THR A 71 -0.19 8.03 1.64
C THR A 71 0.30 6.68 1.11
N VAL A 72 0.75 5.77 1.96
CA VAL A 72 1.15 4.42 1.57
C VAL A 72 -0.02 3.67 0.93
N MET A 73 -1.22 3.74 1.52
CA MET A 73 -2.44 3.17 0.94
C MET A 73 -2.75 3.78 -0.44
N THR A 74 -2.61 5.09 -0.59
CA THR A 74 -2.80 5.79 -1.87
C THR A 74 -1.79 5.33 -2.92
N VAL A 75 -0.52 5.20 -2.55
CA VAL A 75 0.56 4.67 -3.41
C VAL A 75 0.27 3.24 -3.83
N SER A 76 -0.21 2.39 -2.92
CA SER A 76 -0.61 1.01 -3.23
C SER A 76 -1.81 0.96 -4.19
N PHE A 77 -2.78 1.87 -4.05
CA PHE A 77 -3.91 1.97 -5.00
C PHE A 77 -3.48 2.40 -6.40
N VAL A 78 -2.50 3.31 -6.49
CA VAL A 78 -1.88 3.64 -7.78
C VAL A 78 -1.13 2.44 -8.36
N ASN A 79 -0.38 1.72 -7.52
CA ASN A 79 0.31 0.50 -7.93
C ASN A 79 -0.65 -0.55 -8.48
N ALA A 80 -1.81 -0.69 -7.85
CA ALA A 80 -2.88 -1.59 -8.26
C ALA A 80 -3.74 -1.05 -9.43
N GLY A 81 -3.47 0.17 -9.94
CA GLY A 81 -4.24 0.79 -11.02
C GLY A 81 -5.66 1.23 -10.64
N LEU A 82 -5.96 1.34 -9.33
CA LEU A 82 -7.27 1.79 -8.83
C LEU A 82 -7.41 3.30 -8.78
N LEU A 83 -6.29 4.01 -8.67
CA LEU A 83 -6.23 5.46 -8.72
C LEU A 83 -5.27 5.90 -9.82
N THR A 84 -5.67 6.93 -10.54
CA THR A 84 -4.76 7.66 -11.44
C THR A 84 -3.74 8.44 -10.62
N LEU A 85 -2.61 8.81 -11.23
CA LEU A 85 -1.59 9.62 -10.57
C LEU A 85 -2.16 10.98 -10.11
N ALA A 86 -2.97 11.63 -10.91
CA ALA A 86 -3.61 12.91 -10.57
C ALA A 86 -4.57 12.79 -9.36
N GLN A 87 -5.36 11.72 -9.29
CA GLN A 87 -6.22 11.42 -8.14
C GLN A 87 -5.38 11.19 -6.88
N ALA A 88 -4.32 10.39 -6.97
CA ALA A 88 -3.43 10.14 -5.86
C ALA A 88 -2.75 11.41 -5.33
N ILE A 89 -2.27 12.29 -6.21
CA ILE A 89 -1.68 13.56 -5.81
C ILE A 89 -2.69 14.39 -5.01
N SER A 90 -3.95 14.45 -5.43
CA SER A 90 -4.98 15.18 -4.71
C SER A 90 -5.29 14.59 -3.33
N VAL A 91 -5.35 13.26 -3.21
CA VAL A 91 -5.53 12.57 -1.92
C VAL A 91 -4.35 12.83 -0.97
N ILE A 92 -3.12 12.78 -1.48
CA ILE A 92 -1.89 13.05 -0.72
C ILE A 92 -1.87 14.50 -0.20
N MET A 93 -2.26 15.48 -1.02
CA MET A 93 -2.42 16.87 -0.59
C MET A 93 -3.43 16.99 0.56
N GLY A 94 -4.57 16.30 0.47
CA GLY A 94 -5.56 16.23 1.53
C GLY A 94 -5.03 15.54 2.79
N ALA A 95 -4.26 14.48 2.65
CA ALA A 95 -3.65 13.77 3.78
C ALA A 95 -2.76 14.71 4.62
N ASN A 96 -2.02 15.60 3.99
CA ASN A 96 -1.21 16.60 4.70
C ASN A 96 -2.08 17.59 5.50
N ILE A 97 -3.23 18.00 4.98
CA ILE A 97 -4.20 18.83 5.75
C ILE A 97 -4.71 18.01 6.95
N GLY A 98 -5.11 16.75 6.75
CA GLY A 98 -5.64 15.87 7.80
C GLY A 98 -4.66 15.66 8.97
N THR A 99 -3.35 15.65 8.69
CA THR A 99 -2.30 15.53 9.73
C THR A 99 -2.33 16.67 10.73
N THR A 100 -2.80 17.85 10.33
CA THR A 100 -2.84 19.01 11.21
C THR A 100 -3.76 18.83 12.41
N LEU A 101 -4.78 17.97 12.31
CA LEU A 101 -5.65 17.60 13.42
C LEU A 101 -4.86 16.98 14.59
N THR A 102 -3.83 16.20 14.29
CA THR A 102 -2.95 15.61 15.32
C THR A 102 -2.23 16.70 16.12
N ALA A 103 -1.75 17.76 15.46
CA ALA A 103 -1.11 18.89 16.14
C ALA A 103 -2.10 19.64 17.06
N TRP A 104 -3.36 19.77 16.65
CA TRP A 104 -4.41 20.36 17.50
C TRP A 104 -4.74 19.49 18.71
N ILE A 105 -4.85 18.18 18.54
CA ILE A 105 -5.06 17.23 19.65
C ILE A 105 -3.93 17.34 20.66
N MET A 106 -2.68 17.44 20.21
CA MET A 106 -1.51 17.61 21.09
C MET A 106 -1.53 18.96 21.78
N SER A 107 -1.84 20.05 21.07
CA SER A 107 -1.96 21.38 21.64
C SER A 107 -3.02 21.45 22.75
N LEU A 108 -4.16 20.77 22.57
CA LEU A 108 -5.18 20.64 23.63
C LEU A 108 -4.62 19.97 24.88
N GLY A 109 -3.72 19.01 24.73
CA GLY A 109 -3.09 18.28 25.84
C GLY A 109 -2.27 19.15 26.79
N TYR A 110 -1.81 20.30 26.33
CA TYR A 110 -1.09 21.27 27.14
C TYR A 110 -2.02 22.33 27.80
N ASN A 111 -3.25 22.45 27.33
CA ASN A 111 -4.18 23.52 27.71
C ASN A 111 -5.36 23.03 28.57
N VAL A 112 -5.63 21.73 28.60
CA VAL A 112 -6.77 21.12 29.29
C VAL A 112 -6.29 20.01 30.21
N ASP A 113 -6.92 19.84 31.35
CA ASP A 113 -6.68 18.68 32.20
C ASP A 113 -7.25 17.42 31.53
N LEU A 114 -6.39 16.69 30.83
CA LEU A 114 -6.75 15.49 30.09
C LEU A 114 -7.09 14.30 31.00
N THR A 115 -6.80 14.36 32.30
CA THR A 115 -7.11 13.25 33.24
C THR A 115 -8.62 12.98 33.28
N ILE A 116 -9.45 14.02 33.08
CA ILE A 116 -10.91 13.92 32.99
C ILE A 116 -11.35 12.96 31.85
N VAL A 117 -10.57 12.87 30.77
CA VAL A 117 -10.87 11.99 29.61
C VAL A 117 -10.15 10.65 29.74
N VAL A 118 -8.90 10.64 30.23
CA VAL A 118 -8.03 9.47 30.30
C VAL A 118 -8.64 8.34 31.12
N PHE A 119 -9.05 8.62 32.37
CA PHE A 119 -9.56 7.55 33.24
C PHE A 119 -10.92 6.98 32.79
N PRO A 120 -11.91 7.78 32.35
CA PRO A 120 -13.13 7.23 31.77
C PRO A 120 -12.86 6.43 30.48
N ALA A 121 -11.92 6.88 29.63
CA ALA A 121 -11.58 6.15 28.41
C ALA A 121 -10.94 4.78 28.71
N PHE A 122 -10.06 4.67 29.70
CA PHE A 122 -9.55 3.38 30.18
C PHE A 122 -10.67 2.49 30.72
N PHE A 123 -11.55 3.03 31.56
CA PHE A 123 -12.65 2.25 32.17
C PHE A 123 -13.63 1.73 31.13
N LEU A 124 -14.09 2.59 30.20
CA LEU A 124 -14.98 2.19 29.13
C LEU A 124 -14.28 1.27 28.12
N GLY A 125 -13.02 1.54 27.84
CA GLY A 125 -12.20 0.74 26.94
C GLY A 125 -12.11 -0.71 27.39
N ILE A 126 -11.80 -0.96 28.70
CA ILE A 126 -11.71 -2.33 29.21
C ILE A 126 -13.05 -3.07 29.16
N MET A 127 -14.16 -2.37 29.41
CA MET A 127 -15.49 -2.98 29.33
C MET A 127 -15.83 -3.41 27.89
N LEU A 128 -15.41 -2.63 26.90
CA LEU A 128 -15.75 -2.86 25.49
C LEU A 128 -14.84 -3.86 24.79
N ILE A 129 -13.58 -4.00 25.21
CA ILE A 129 -12.62 -4.97 24.64
C ILE A 129 -13.14 -6.41 24.75
N TYR A 130 -13.85 -6.75 25.84
CA TYR A 130 -14.42 -8.08 26.05
C TYR A 130 -15.72 -8.32 25.26
N SER A 131 -16.28 -7.29 24.62
CA SER A 131 -17.46 -7.42 23.77
C SER A 131 -17.07 -7.83 22.36
N LYS A 132 -17.53 -9.01 21.86
CA LYS A 132 -17.26 -9.49 20.50
C LYS A 132 -17.63 -8.45 19.42
N LYS A 133 -18.68 -7.65 19.60
CA LYS A 133 -19.18 -6.70 18.63
C LYS A 133 -18.50 -5.32 18.69
N ARG A 134 -17.99 -4.92 19.86
CA ARG A 134 -17.47 -3.55 20.11
C ARG A 134 -15.99 -3.51 20.51
N ARG A 135 -15.27 -4.61 20.34
CA ARG A 135 -13.86 -4.75 20.72
C ARG A 135 -12.99 -3.63 20.12
N TYR A 136 -13.11 -3.38 18.83
CA TYR A 136 -12.30 -2.35 18.17
C TYR A 136 -12.61 -0.94 18.67
N PHE A 137 -13.85 -0.66 19.08
CA PHE A 137 -14.16 0.61 19.74
C PHE A 137 -13.52 0.70 21.15
N GLY A 138 -13.41 -0.41 21.85
CA GLY A 138 -12.64 -0.50 23.10
C GLY A 138 -11.15 -0.21 22.87
N ASP A 139 -10.54 -0.84 21.85
CA ASP A 139 -9.14 -0.58 21.44
C ASP A 139 -8.92 0.90 21.07
N PHE A 140 -9.88 1.52 20.36
CA PHE A 140 -9.85 2.96 20.06
C PHE A 140 -9.82 3.83 21.30
N LEU A 141 -10.67 3.54 22.28
CA LEU A 141 -10.68 4.27 23.57
C LEU A 141 -9.37 4.09 24.33
N PHE A 142 -8.77 2.89 24.32
CA PHE A 142 -7.44 2.67 24.90
C PHE A 142 -6.37 3.50 24.18
N GLY A 143 -6.42 3.54 22.84
CA GLY A 143 -5.50 4.36 22.05
C GLY A 143 -5.55 5.84 22.44
N ILE A 144 -6.75 6.41 22.55
CA ILE A 144 -6.96 7.80 23.02
C ILE A 144 -6.46 7.97 24.47
N ALA A 145 -6.78 7.04 25.35
CA ALA A 145 -6.36 7.12 26.74
C ALA A 145 -4.83 7.08 26.87
N PHE A 146 -4.14 6.20 26.16
CA PHE A 146 -2.67 6.15 26.14
C PHE A 146 -2.06 7.42 25.54
N LEU A 147 -2.63 7.94 24.43
CA LEU A 147 -2.17 9.18 23.80
C LEU A 147 -2.24 10.34 24.80
N PHE A 148 -3.40 10.57 25.41
CA PHE A 148 -3.58 11.68 26.35
C PHE A 148 -2.78 11.48 27.64
N PHE A 149 -2.69 10.26 28.14
CA PHE A 149 -1.88 9.96 29.32
C PHE A 149 -0.40 10.21 29.05
N ALA A 150 0.09 9.85 27.88
CA ALA A 150 1.44 10.15 27.44
C ALA A 150 1.72 11.67 27.39
N LEU A 151 0.76 12.47 26.91
CA LEU A 151 0.91 13.93 26.91
C LEU A 151 0.95 14.50 28.32
N VAL A 152 0.15 13.98 29.25
CA VAL A 152 0.21 14.38 30.68
C VAL A 152 1.58 14.08 31.27
N LEU A 153 2.10 12.86 31.04
CA LEU A 153 3.42 12.45 31.53
C LEU A 153 4.54 13.27 30.90
N LEU A 154 4.46 13.55 29.58
CA LEU A 154 5.46 14.32 28.84
C LEU A 154 5.50 15.78 29.34
N SER A 155 4.33 16.40 29.53
CA SER A 155 4.22 17.76 30.09
C SER A 155 4.77 17.82 31.53
N GLY A 156 4.47 16.81 32.35
CA GLY A 156 5.01 16.69 33.71
C GLY A 156 6.54 16.55 33.73
N ALA A 157 7.09 15.68 32.88
CA ALA A 157 8.54 15.48 32.74
C ALA A 157 9.24 16.78 32.28
N GLY A 158 8.63 17.50 31.33
CA GLY A 158 9.16 18.79 30.87
C GLY A 158 9.24 19.85 31.97
N LYS A 159 8.20 19.97 32.78
CA LYS A 159 8.20 20.86 33.94
C LYS A 159 9.26 20.49 34.97
N ASN A 160 9.46 19.17 35.22
CA ASN A 160 10.46 18.68 36.17
C ASN A 160 11.90 18.89 35.71
N LEU A 161 12.16 19.03 34.42
CA LEU A 161 13.49 19.31 33.86
C LEU A 161 13.98 20.70 34.20
N ASP A 162 13.06 21.64 34.44
CA ASP A 162 13.37 23.06 34.74
C ASP A 162 14.44 23.65 33.78
N LEU A 163 14.32 23.31 32.48
CA LEU A 163 15.28 23.71 31.46
C LEU A 163 15.30 25.23 31.24
N GLU A 164 14.17 25.89 31.56
CA GLU A 164 14.02 27.34 31.47
C GLU A 164 15.02 28.09 32.39
N HIS A 165 15.44 27.47 33.50
CA HIS A 165 16.40 28.06 34.43
C HIS A 165 17.82 27.43 34.33
N ASN A 166 18.06 26.56 33.36
CA ASN A 166 19.38 25.94 33.17
C ASN A 166 20.27 26.83 32.29
N PRO A 167 21.34 27.45 32.85
CA PRO A 167 22.18 28.39 32.11
C PRO A 167 22.77 27.80 30.82
N SER A 168 23.23 26.52 30.86
CA SER A 168 23.84 25.86 29.70
C SER A 168 22.84 25.66 28.55
N VAL A 169 21.58 25.44 28.86
CA VAL A 169 20.52 25.26 27.83
C VAL A 169 20.13 26.61 27.24
N ILE A 170 19.99 27.63 28.11
CA ILE A 170 19.68 29.01 27.69
C ILE A 170 20.82 29.51 26.78
N ASP A 171 22.07 29.36 27.20
CA ASP A 171 23.25 29.79 26.43
C ASP A 171 23.33 29.07 25.07
N PHE A 172 23.02 27.77 25.06
CA PHE A 172 23.00 26.98 23.81
C PHE A 172 21.97 27.55 22.82
N PHE A 173 20.71 27.72 23.21
CA PHE A 173 19.68 28.20 22.28
C PHE A 173 19.81 29.70 21.99
N SER A 174 20.31 30.51 22.93
CA SER A 174 20.58 31.93 22.69
C SER A 174 21.76 32.19 21.76
N SER A 175 22.65 31.19 21.58
CA SER A 175 23.75 31.27 20.61
C SER A 175 23.26 31.27 19.15
N PHE A 176 22.02 30.82 18.90
CA PHE A 176 21.45 30.79 17.55
C PHE A 176 20.72 32.11 17.24
N ASP A 177 21.17 32.78 16.19
CA ASP A 177 20.46 33.97 15.69
C ASP A 177 19.15 33.55 14.99
N THR A 178 18.02 33.76 15.66
CA THR A 178 16.68 33.43 15.14
C THR A 178 16.25 34.32 13.97
N LYS A 179 16.97 35.37 13.65
CA LYS A 179 16.75 36.25 12.47
C LYS A 179 17.55 35.76 11.25
N SER A 180 18.47 34.82 11.40
CA SER A 180 19.27 34.26 10.33
C SER A 180 18.52 33.14 9.61
N HIS A 181 18.35 33.27 8.29
CA HIS A 181 17.77 32.19 7.45
C HIS A 181 18.63 30.93 7.51
N LEU A 182 19.95 31.04 7.70
CA LEU A 182 20.83 29.86 7.83
C LEU A 182 20.47 29.04 9.07
N THR A 183 20.20 29.71 10.19
CA THR A 183 19.75 29.06 11.43
C THR A 183 18.41 28.35 11.21
N ILE A 184 17.46 29.02 10.54
CA ILE A 184 16.15 28.43 10.21
C ILE A 184 16.32 27.18 9.34
N ILE A 185 17.16 27.24 8.31
CA ILE A 185 17.44 26.07 7.43
C ILE A 185 18.10 24.95 8.22
N THR A 186 19.02 25.24 9.14
CA THR A 186 19.66 24.24 9.99
C THR A 186 18.62 23.47 10.83
N PHE A 187 17.72 24.17 11.52
CA PHE A 187 16.66 23.54 12.31
C PHE A 187 15.65 22.80 11.45
N LEU A 188 15.32 23.30 10.27
CA LEU A 188 14.52 22.61 9.28
C LEU A 188 15.16 21.28 8.88
N LEU A 189 16.44 21.25 8.57
CA LEU A 189 17.16 20.02 8.24
C LEU A 189 17.20 19.04 9.43
N ILE A 190 17.40 19.54 10.65
CA ILE A 190 17.32 18.74 11.87
C ILE A 190 15.95 18.09 11.98
N GLY A 191 14.85 18.85 11.84
CA GLY A 191 13.48 18.31 11.85
C GLY A 191 13.24 17.27 10.76
N THR A 192 13.76 17.52 9.55
CA THR A 192 13.69 16.55 8.43
C THR A 192 14.39 15.23 8.79
N VAL A 193 15.63 15.30 9.26
CA VAL A 193 16.43 14.10 9.56
C VAL A 193 15.81 13.31 10.73
N ILE A 194 15.42 14.00 11.80
CA ILE A 194 14.79 13.33 12.96
C ILE A 194 13.50 12.63 12.52
N THR A 195 12.65 13.29 11.72
CA THR A 195 11.40 12.70 11.26
C THR A 195 11.64 11.53 10.30
N CYS A 196 12.64 11.59 9.42
CA CYS A 196 13.04 10.46 8.57
C CYS A 196 13.48 9.23 9.41
N ILE A 197 14.21 9.45 10.51
CA ILE A 197 14.71 8.36 11.38
C ILE A 197 13.57 7.79 12.22
N VAL A 198 12.82 8.68 12.91
CA VAL A 198 11.73 8.28 13.82
C VAL A 198 10.50 7.78 13.06
N GLN A 199 10.33 8.20 11.80
CA GLN A 199 9.17 7.90 10.95
C GLN A 199 7.82 8.28 11.58
N SER A 200 7.82 9.27 12.48
CA SER A 200 6.65 9.78 13.18
C SER A 200 6.74 11.29 13.35
N SER A 201 6.07 12.03 12.48
CA SER A 201 5.94 13.50 12.60
C SER A 201 5.24 13.88 13.91
N ALA A 202 4.25 13.11 14.35
CA ALA A 202 3.55 13.37 15.59
C ALA A 202 4.48 13.29 16.82
N ALA A 203 5.43 12.37 16.86
CA ALA A 203 6.41 12.29 17.95
C ALA A 203 7.34 13.52 17.95
N VAL A 204 7.81 13.95 16.78
CA VAL A 204 8.67 15.13 16.64
C VAL A 204 7.89 16.41 16.99
N MET A 205 6.63 16.52 16.53
CA MET A 205 5.72 17.60 16.91
C MET A 205 5.51 17.68 18.43
N ALA A 206 5.31 16.54 19.11
CA ALA A 206 5.12 16.51 20.57
C ALA A 206 6.36 17.03 21.32
N ILE A 207 7.57 16.65 20.87
CA ILE A 207 8.83 17.17 21.44
C ILE A 207 8.96 18.67 21.13
N THR A 208 8.67 19.09 19.91
CA THR A 208 8.73 20.50 19.52
C THR A 208 7.79 21.35 20.35
N ILE A 209 6.53 20.90 20.53
CA ILE A 209 5.57 21.56 21.40
C ILE A 209 6.08 21.62 22.85
N LEU A 210 6.62 20.52 23.37
CA LEU A 210 7.19 20.48 24.73
C LEU A 210 8.28 21.53 24.89
N LEU A 211 9.28 21.53 24.02
CA LEU A 211 10.43 22.44 24.10
C LEU A 211 10.03 23.91 23.92
N CYS A 212 9.06 24.19 23.08
CA CYS A 212 8.53 25.55 22.92
C CYS A 212 7.69 25.98 24.13
N SER A 213 6.82 25.11 24.65
CA SER A 213 5.94 25.43 25.78
C SER A 213 6.70 25.65 27.10
N THR A 214 7.86 25.00 27.25
CA THR A 214 8.77 25.21 28.39
C THR A 214 9.71 26.41 28.21
N GLY A 215 9.58 27.18 27.12
CA GLY A 215 10.41 28.37 26.86
C GLY A 215 11.84 28.08 26.42
N VAL A 216 12.23 26.81 26.28
CA VAL A 216 13.58 26.35 25.91
C VAL A 216 13.88 26.62 24.45
N LEU A 217 12.94 26.29 23.58
CA LEU A 217 13.10 26.43 22.13
C LEU A 217 12.34 27.67 21.63
N PRO A 218 13.05 28.66 21.03
CA PRO A 218 12.41 29.80 20.41
C PRO A 218 11.41 29.38 19.33
N ILE A 219 10.26 30.07 19.26
CA ILE A 219 9.16 29.71 18.35
C ILE A 219 9.59 29.61 16.87
N TYR A 220 10.48 30.50 16.40
CA TYR A 220 10.97 30.47 15.02
C TYR A 220 11.73 29.16 14.72
N LEU A 221 12.51 28.66 15.69
CA LEU A 221 13.22 27.38 15.56
C LEU A 221 12.27 26.19 15.66
N GLY A 222 11.26 26.27 16.54
CA GLY A 222 10.19 25.25 16.61
C GLY A 222 9.41 25.14 15.29
N ILE A 223 9.06 26.26 14.68
CA ILE A 223 8.41 26.32 13.37
C ILE A 223 9.32 25.74 12.27
N ALA A 224 10.60 26.01 12.32
CA ALA A 224 11.57 25.43 11.38
C ALA A 224 11.61 23.90 11.50
N LEU A 225 11.58 23.34 12.72
CA LEU A 225 11.46 21.89 12.94
C LEU A 225 10.17 21.33 12.32
N VAL A 226 9.02 21.99 12.53
CA VAL A 226 7.72 21.57 11.96
C VAL A 226 7.74 21.60 10.43
N MET A 227 8.39 22.58 9.81
CA MET A 227 8.61 22.58 8.36
C MET A 227 9.44 21.37 7.91
N GLY A 228 10.47 21.05 8.66
CA GLY A 228 11.31 19.87 8.42
C GLY A 228 10.54 18.55 8.55
N GLU A 229 9.64 18.45 9.53
CA GLU A 229 8.77 17.29 9.73
C GLU A 229 7.93 16.96 8.48
N ASN A 230 7.40 17.98 7.81
CA ASN A 230 6.61 17.79 6.59
C ASN A 230 7.42 17.18 5.45
N ILE A 231 8.71 17.55 5.31
CA ILE A 231 9.61 16.89 4.35
C ILE A 231 9.95 15.48 4.82
N GLY A 232 10.35 15.31 6.10
CA GLY A 232 10.77 14.04 6.67
C GLY A 232 9.70 12.93 6.56
N THR A 233 8.43 13.30 6.73
CA THR A 233 7.30 12.37 6.61
C THR A 233 7.21 11.73 5.22
N THR A 234 7.69 12.40 4.17
CA THR A 234 7.66 11.87 2.80
C THR A 234 8.57 10.66 2.59
N ALA A 235 9.59 10.49 3.44
CA ALA A 235 10.51 9.35 3.38
C ALA A 235 9.77 8.01 3.47
N THR A 236 8.75 7.91 4.33
CA THR A 236 7.97 6.68 4.52
C THR A 236 7.31 6.22 3.22
N ALA A 237 6.66 7.14 2.49
CA ALA A 237 5.99 6.82 1.22
C ALA A 237 7.01 6.46 0.11
N ASN A 238 8.15 7.18 0.07
CA ASN A 238 9.19 6.90 -0.93
C ASN A 238 9.89 5.55 -0.67
N LEU A 239 10.14 5.19 0.59
CA LEU A 239 10.65 3.87 0.95
C LEU A 239 9.65 2.77 0.58
N ALA A 240 8.36 2.99 0.87
CA ALA A 240 7.28 2.09 0.50
C ALA A 240 7.20 1.83 -1.01
N ALA A 241 7.49 2.85 -1.81
CA ALA A 241 7.39 2.79 -3.26
C ALA A 241 8.64 2.23 -3.97
N LEU A 242 9.73 1.86 -3.26
CA LEU A 242 10.98 1.43 -3.90
C LEU A 242 10.82 0.22 -4.83
N GLY A 243 9.99 -0.75 -4.44
CA GLY A 243 9.70 -1.95 -5.24
C GLY A 243 8.49 -1.80 -6.18
N ALA A 244 7.76 -0.68 -6.11
CA ALA A 244 6.52 -0.46 -6.84
C ALA A 244 6.73 -0.09 -8.31
N ASN A 245 5.65 -0.13 -9.09
CA ASN A 245 5.63 0.31 -10.47
C ASN A 245 5.94 1.81 -10.61
N ALA A 246 6.18 2.26 -11.85
CA ALA A 246 6.55 3.65 -12.12
C ALA A 246 5.49 4.66 -11.63
N GLN A 247 4.19 4.32 -11.72
CA GLN A 247 3.11 5.23 -11.31
C GLN A 247 3.07 5.41 -9.79
N ALA A 248 3.22 4.33 -9.03
CA ALA A 248 3.29 4.36 -7.57
C ALA A 248 4.51 5.16 -7.07
N ARG A 249 5.67 4.95 -7.69
CA ARG A 249 6.89 5.73 -7.40
C ARG A 249 6.73 7.22 -7.71
N ARG A 250 6.01 7.56 -8.80
CA ARG A 250 5.66 8.95 -9.15
C ARG A 250 4.74 9.58 -8.10
N ALA A 251 3.75 8.83 -7.59
CA ALA A 251 2.87 9.31 -6.53
C ALA A 251 3.65 9.62 -5.23
N ALA A 252 4.56 8.73 -4.82
CA ALA A 252 5.43 8.95 -3.66
C ALA A 252 6.37 10.15 -3.86
N LEU A 253 6.96 10.32 -5.05
CA LEU A 253 7.79 11.47 -5.37
C LEU A 253 6.99 12.77 -5.39
N ALA A 254 5.73 12.75 -5.87
CA ALA A 254 4.86 13.92 -5.85
C ALA A 254 4.59 14.41 -4.42
N HIS A 255 4.50 13.51 -3.43
CA HIS A 255 4.44 13.87 -2.02
C HIS A 255 5.66 14.67 -1.56
N LEU A 256 6.86 14.24 -1.94
CA LEU A 256 8.10 14.98 -1.66
C LEU A 256 8.10 16.35 -2.35
N VAL A 257 7.79 16.40 -3.65
CA VAL A 257 7.73 17.65 -4.44
C VAL A 257 6.77 18.65 -3.82
N PHE A 258 5.58 18.20 -3.40
CA PHE A 258 4.58 19.03 -2.74
C PHE A 258 5.11 19.68 -1.45
N ASN A 259 5.75 18.87 -0.58
CA ASN A 259 6.25 19.39 0.70
C ASN A 259 7.49 20.28 0.52
N VAL A 260 8.41 19.92 -0.37
CA VAL A 260 9.58 20.76 -0.68
C VAL A 260 9.16 22.09 -1.25
N PHE A 261 8.20 22.12 -2.18
CA PHE A 261 7.67 23.39 -2.70
C PHE A 261 7.06 24.24 -1.58
N GLY A 262 6.25 23.62 -0.71
CA GLY A 262 5.67 24.28 0.45
C GLY A 262 6.71 24.93 1.35
N VAL A 263 7.79 24.20 1.64
CA VAL A 263 8.90 24.71 2.45
C VAL A 263 9.62 25.86 1.76
N ILE A 264 9.87 25.79 0.45
CA ILE A 264 10.60 26.83 -0.29
C ILE A 264 9.85 28.17 -0.22
N TRP A 265 8.54 28.20 -0.55
CA TRP A 265 7.81 29.46 -0.55
C TRP A 265 7.64 30.03 0.87
N VAL A 266 7.46 29.17 1.88
CA VAL A 266 7.39 29.64 3.28
C VAL A 266 8.76 30.15 3.74
N LEU A 267 9.87 29.54 3.36
CA LEU A 267 11.21 30.06 3.67
C LEU A 267 11.41 31.48 3.08
N CYS A 268 10.92 31.72 1.87
CA CYS A 268 11.00 33.07 1.26
C CYS A 268 10.19 34.10 2.04
N LEU A 269 9.08 33.70 2.65
CA LEU A 269 8.17 34.57 3.41
C LEU A 269 8.16 34.26 4.92
N PHE A 270 9.24 33.65 5.44
CA PHE A 270 9.28 33.01 6.75
C PHE A 270 8.78 33.94 7.86
N TYR A 271 9.44 35.06 8.05
CA TYR A 271 9.07 35.99 9.15
C TYR A 271 7.71 36.62 8.99
N PRO A 272 7.32 37.19 7.82
CA PRO A 272 5.96 37.69 7.61
C PRO A 272 4.88 36.64 7.86
N PHE A 273 5.08 35.39 7.39
CA PHE A 273 4.11 34.31 7.54
C PHE A 273 3.99 33.85 9.00
N VAL A 274 5.13 33.68 9.69
CA VAL A 274 5.13 33.31 11.12
C VAL A 274 4.50 34.42 11.98
N ASN A 275 4.82 35.68 11.73
CA ASN A 275 4.25 36.82 12.47
C ASN A 275 2.74 36.93 12.25
N LEU A 276 2.25 36.66 11.03
CA LEU A 276 0.82 36.57 10.74
C LEU A 276 0.15 35.49 11.60
N VAL A 277 0.71 34.28 11.63
CA VAL A 277 0.18 33.18 12.44
C VAL A 277 0.20 33.50 13.93
N CYS A 278 1.29 34.08 14.43
CA CYS A 278 1.39 34.54 15.81
C CYS A 278 0.30 35.58 16.13
N SER A 279 0.07 36.56 15.24
CA SER A 279 -0.98 37.57 15.39
C SER A 279 -2.39 36.96 15.40
N LEU A 280 -2.66 35.94 14.55
CA LEU A 280 -3.95 35.24 14.52
C LEU A 280 -4.27 34.52 15.84
N VAL A 281 -3.24 34.03 16.53
CA VAL A 281 -3.36 33.36 17.84
C VAL A 281 -3.32 34.35 19.01
N GLY A 282 -2.93 35.59 18.76
CA GLY A 282 -2.72 36.58 19.82
C GLY A 282 -1.40 36.45 20.57
N TYR A 283 -0.41 35.74 19.97
CA TYR A 283 0.94 35.63 20.50
C TYR A 283 1.80 36.79 20.00
N ASN A 284 2.42 37.52 20.93
CA ASN A 284 3.36 38.59 20.61
C ASN A 284 4.77 38.18 21.05
N SER A 285 5.66 37.93 20.06
CA SER A 285 7.06 37.56 20.32
C SER A 285 7.87 38.63 21.06
N ASP A 286 7.52 39.92 20.84
CA ASP A 286 8.23 41.08 21.40
C ASP A 286 7.53 41.66 22.65
N GLY A 287 6.39 41.07 23.03
CA GLY A 287 5.58 41.54 24.15
C GLY A 287 5.98 40.90 25.50
N ASN A 288 5.70 41.65 26.61
CA ASN A 288 5.87 41.20 27.97
C ASN A 288 4.78 40.16 28.35
N MET A 289 4.84 38.96 27.72
CA MET A 289 3.94 37.86 28.06
C MET A 289 4.52 37.04 29.21
N SER A 290 3.65 36.68 30.17
CA SER A 290 4.06 35.78 31.27
C SER A 290 4.45 34.41 30.75
N ALA A 291 5.33 33.65 31.49
CA ALA A 291 5.69 32.31 31.16
C ALA A 291 4.46 31.38 31.01
N ALA A 292 3.45 31.56 31.87
CA ALA A 292 2.19 30.81 31.79
C ALA A 292 1.40 31.11 30.48
N GLN A 293 1.35 32.34 30.03
CA GLN A 293 0.72 32.70 28.76
C GLN A 293 1.46 32.12 27.57
N LYS A 294 2.81 32.18 27.59
CA LYS A 294 3.64 31.56 26.54
C LYS A 294 3.42 30.04 26.49
N ALA A 295 3.44 29.37 27.63
CA ALA A 295 3.22 27.92 27.71
C ALA A 295 1.85 27.50 27.13
N THR A 296 0.83 28.32 27.27
CA THR A 296 -0.52 28.08 26.71
C THR A 296 -0.62 28.36 25.23
N LEU A 297 -0.02 29.48 24.75
CA LEU A 297 -0.21 29.95 23.37
C LEU A 297 0.76 29.29 22.38
N LEU A 298 1.99 28.94 22.77
CA LEU A 298 2.98 28.36 21.85
C LEU A 298 2.55 27.02 21.21
N PRO A 299 1.92 26.08 21.95
CA PRO A 299 1.34 24.90 21.32
C PRO A 299 0.28 25.23 20.25
N ILE A 300 -0.54 26.27 20.50
CA ILE A 300 -1.58 26.73 19.57
C ILE A 300 -0.93 27.36 18.34
N VAL A 301 0.12 28.16 18.50
CA VAL A 301 0.88 28.76 17.39
C VAL A 301 1.46 27.68 16.48
N LEU A 302 2.06 26.62 17.04
CA LEU A 302 2.62 25.51 16.26
C LEU A 302 1.53 24.76 15.49
N ALA A 303 0.40 24.44 16.13
CA ALA A 303 -0.73 23.78 15.49
C ALA A 303 -1.36 24.66 14.38
N MET A 304 -1.53 25.97 14.65
CA MET A 304 -2.05 26.94 13.69
C MET A 304 -1.10 27.11 12.51
N PHE A 305 0.22 27.21 12.76
CA PHE A 305 1.22 27.28 11.69
C PHE A 305 1.15 26.04 10.80
N HIS A 306 1.13 24.83 11.41
CA HIS A 306 1.05 23.58 10.67
C HIS A 306 -0.21 23.53 9.79
N THR A 307 -1.35 24.03 10.30
CA THR A 307 -2.60 24.12 9.53
C THR A 307 -2.50 25.14 8.41
N CYS A 308 -2.09 26.38 8.70
CA CYS A 308 -1.96 27.43 7.68
C CYS A 308 -0.98 27.01 6.57
N PHE A 309 0.16 26.41 6.94
CA PHE A 309 1.14 25.90 5.99
C PHE A 309 0.50 24.90 5.03
N ASN A 310 -0.13 23.83 5.55
CA ASN A 310 -0.67 22.75 4.70
C ASN A 310 -1.89 23.21 3.89
N VAL A 311 -2.76 24.04 4.47
CA VAL A 311 -3.95 24.57 3.76
C VAL A 311 -3.53 25.53 2.65
N CYS A 312 -2.65 26.50 2.93
CA CYS A 312 -2.17 27.45 1.91
C CYS A 312 -1.41 26.73 0.79
N ASN A 313 -0.52 25.79 1.15
CA ASN A 313 0.23 25.01 0.16
C ASN A 313 -0.71 24.20 -0.74
N THR A 314 -1.71 23.54 -0.16
CA THR A 314 -2.71 22.78 -0.91
C THR A 314 -3.58 23.70 -1.76
N ALA A 315 -4.06 24.81 -1.22
CA ALA A 315 -4.90 25.77 -1.96
C ALA A 315 -4.21 26.31 -3.23
N VAL A 316 -2.89 26.50 -3.16
CA VAL A 316 -2.08 26.89 -4.32
C VAL A 316 -1.86 25.69 -5.25
N LEU A 317 -1.30 24.58 -4.75
CA LEU A 317 -0.79 23.48 -5.59
C LEU A 317 -1.88 22.58 -6.17
N ILE A 318 -3.09 22.58 -5.65
CA ILE A 318 -4.19 21.79 -6.20
C ILE A 318 -4.52 22.15 -7.66
N TRP A 319 -4.24 23.38 -8.05
CA TRP A 319 -4.41 23.85 -9.43
C TRP A 319 -3.26 23.43 -10.34
N PHE A 320 -2.12 23.08 -9.76
CA PHE A 320 -0.89 22.70 -10.45
C PHE A 320 -0.64 21.18 -10.47
N ILE A 321 -1.66 20.35 -10.15
CA ILE A 321 -1.55 18.88 -10.23
C ILE A 321 -1.02 18.41 -11.58
N PRO A 322 -1.49 18.90 -12.75
CA PRO A 322 -0.96 18.47 -14.04
C PRO A 322 0.54 18.77 -14.23
N GLN A 323 1.02 19.89 -13.67
CA GLN A 323 2.44 20.28 -13.73
C GLN A 323 3.30 19.38 -12.82
N ILE A 324 2.79 19.06 -11.61
CA ILE A 324 3.44 18.12 -10.71
C ILE A 324 3.50 16.73 -11.35
N GLU A 325 2.40 16.26 -11.95
CA GLU A 325 2.33 15.00 -12.67
C GLU A 325 3.37 14.95 -13.81
N LYS A 326 3.43 16.00 -14.63
CA LYS A 326 4.42 16.11 -15.71
C LYS A 326 5.85 16.05 -15.17
N LEU A 327 6.13 16.77 -14.09
CA LEU A 327 7.46 16.79 -13.46
C LEU A 327 7.86 15.40 -12.97
N VAL A 328 7.02 14.71 -12.20
CA VAL A 328 7.36 13.38 -11.67
C VAL A 328 7.43 12.32 -12.77
N CYS A 329 6.66 12.48 -13.86
CA CYS A 329 6.76 11.62 -15.05
C CYS A 329 8.07 11.83 -15.82
N GLN A 330 8.64 13.03 -15.82
CA GLN A 330 9.95 13.30 -16.41
C GLN A 330 11.10 12.73 -15.56
N LEU A 331 10.97 12.82 -14.22
CA LEU A 331 11.98 12.33 -13.28
C LEU A 331 11.99 10.80 -13.18
N ILE A 332 10.83 10.16 -13.21
CA ILE A 332 10.69 8.70 -13.15
C ILE A 332 10.14 8.22 -14.50
N LYS A 333 11.04 7.81 -15.38
CA LYS A 333 10.67 7.16 -16.65
C LYS A 333 10.24 5.71 -16.37
N PRO A 334 9.20 5.18 -17.05
CA PRO A 334 8.92 3.76 -17.00
C PRO A 334 10.18 3.04 -17.50
N LYS A 335 10.64 2.02 -16.78
CA LYS A 335 11.58 1.08 -17.39
C LYS A 335 10.84 0.47 -18.57
N ALA A 336 11.46 0.48 -19.76
CA ALA A 336 10.98 -0.34 -20.85
C ALA A 336 10.91 -1.76 -20.28
N ASP A 337 9.70 -2.30 -20.25
CA ASP A 337 9.49 -3.69 -19.87
C ASP A 337 10.36 -4.51 -20.82
N LYS A 338 11.44 -5.08 -20.31
CA LYS A 338 11.93 -6.34 -20.81
C LYS A 338 10.89 -7.33 -20.30
N GLU A 339 9.78 -7.32 -21.06
CA GLU A 339 8.61 -8.10 -20.75
C GLU A 339 9.00 -9.56 -20.69
N ASP A 340 8.42 -10.22 -19.72
CA ASP A 340 8.23 -11.67 -19.61
C ASP A 340 9.42 -12.57 -19.24
N GLU A 341 10.64 -12.11 -19.18
CA GLU A 341 11.76 -13.01 -18.88
C GLU A 341 12.29 -12.98 -17.44
N ASP A 342 11.92 -12.00 -16.63
CA ASP A 342 12.29 -11.93 -15.21
C ASP A 342 11.09 -12.23 -14.31
N PHE A 343 11.26 -13.21 -13.42
CA PHE A 343 10.33 -13.42 -12.30
C PHE A 343 10.33 -12.17 -11.41
N ARG A 344 9.19 -11.45 -11.38
CA ARG A 344 8.92 -10.39 -10.40
C ARG A 344 7.41 -10.30 -10.18
N LEU A 345 7.02 -10.40 -8.93
CA LEU A 345 5.67 -10.02 -8.52
C LEU A 345 5.48 -8.52 -8.77
N ARG A 346 4.34 -8.14 -9.40
CA ARG A 346 4.07 -6.76 -9.84
C ARG A 346 3.37 -5.94 -8.79
N PHE A 347 2.50 -6.56 -8.01
CA PHE A 347 1.59 -5.92 -7.07
C PHE A 347 1.92 -6.20 -5.62
N ILE A 348 2.49 -7.36 -5.31
CA ILE A 348 2.92 -7.76 -3.96
C ILE A 348 4.29 -7.16 -3.67
N GLN A 349 4.36 -6.34 -2.60
CA GLN A 349 5.62 -5.73 -2.14
C GLN A 349 6.03 -6.32 -0.79
N THR A 350 7.25 -6.82 -0.72
CA THR A 350 7.83 -7.28 0.54
C THR A 350 8.08 -6.10 1.48
N GLY A 351 7.35 -6.02 2.58
CA GLY A 351 7.75 -5.26 3.75
C GLY A 351 6.85 -4.15 4.27
N ILE A 352 5.73 -3.78 3.64
CA ILE A 352 4.97 -2.58 4.07
C ILE A 352 3.46 -2.79 4.09
N MET A 353 2.99 -3.93 4.57
CA MET A 353 1.56 -4.09 4.69
C MET A 353 1.11 -3.91 6.14
N LYS A 354 0.44 -2.78 6.40
CA LYS A 354 -0.18 -2.47 7.69
C LYS A 354 -1.67 -2.79 7.76
N THR A 355 -2.31 -3.10 6.60
CA THR A 355 -3.75 -3.42 6.55
C THR A 355 -4.00 -4.71 5.78
N PRO A 356 -4.51 -5.76 6.44
CA PRO A 356 -4.75 -7.08 5.82
C PRO A 356 -5.66 -7.02 4.58
N GLU A 357 -6.65 -6.15 4.57
CA GLU A 357 -7.60 -6.00 3.47
C GLU A 357 -6.93 -5.48 2.18
N LEU A 358 -5.92 -4.63 2.31
CA LEU A 358 -5.14 -4.15 1.18
C LEU A 358 -4.21 -5.24 0.65
N SER A 359 -3.62 -6.03 1.57
CA SER A 359 -2.80 -7.19 1.22
C SER A 359 -3.56 -8.21 0.38
N VAL A 360 -4.79 -8.53 0.77
CA VAL A 360 -5.67 -9.43 0.03
C VAL A 360 -5.99 -8.87 -1.36
N PHE A 361 -6.18 -7.56 -1.47
CA PHE A 361 -6.43 -6.92 -2.77
C PHE A 361 -5.20 -6.94 -3.69
N GLU A 362 -4.00 -6.70 -3.16
CA GLU A 362 -2.75 -6.81 -3.93
C GLU A 362 -2.51 -8.24 -4.40
N ALA A 363 -2.74 -9.23 -3.53
CA ALA A 363 -2.69 -10.64 -3.91
C ALA A 363 -3.69 -10.97 -5.03
N GLN A 364 -4.92 -10.42 -4.97
CA GLN A 364 -5.92 -10.63 -6.02
C GLN A 364 -5.46 -10.08 -7.37
N LYS A 365 -4.79 -8.92 -7.39
CA LYS A 365 -4.22 -8.35 -8.62
C LYS A 365 -3.05 -9.18 -9.16
N GLU A 366 -2.23 -9.73 -8.26
CA GLU A 366 -1.14 -10.63 -8.65
C GLU A 366 -1.69 -11.92 -9.26
N ILE A 367 -2.75 -12.50 -8.69
CA ILE A 367 -3.44 -13.67 -9.25
C ILE A 367 -4.02 -13.37 -10.64
N SER A 368 -4.60 -12.20 -10.86
CA SER A 368 -5.06 -11.79 -12.19
C SER A 368 -3.89 -11.71 -13.19
N SER A 369 -2.75 -11.14 -12.78
CA SER A 369 -1.53 -11.08 -13.61
C SER A 369 -0.97 -12.48 -13.88
N PHE A 370 -1.09 -13.40 -12.92
CA PHE A 370 -0.71 -14.81 -13.08
C PHE A 370 -1.57 -15.50 -14.14
N GLY A 371 -2.89 -15.37 -14.09
CA GLY A 371 -3.79 -15.90 -15.11
C GLY A 371 -3.49 -15.37 -16.52
N GLU A 372 -3.22 -14.06 -16.66
CA GLU A 372 -2.81 -13.49 -17.94
C GLU A 372 -1.49 -14.06 -18.47
N ARG A 373 -0.54 -14.36 -17.57
CA ARG A 373 0.75 -14.96 -17.92
C ARG A 373 0.57 -16.38 -18.43
N ILE A 374 -0.27 -17.18 -17.77
CA ILE A 374 -0.59 -18.54 -18.20
C ILE A 374 -1.29 -18.56 -19.56
N GLN A 375 -2.21 -17.65 -19.82
CA GLN A 375 -2.82 -17.53 -21.15
C GLN A 375 -1.78 -17.20 -22.24
N ARG A 376 -0.80 -16.34 -21.93
CA ARG A 376 0.33 -16.08 -22.86
C ARG A 376 1.19 -17.32 -23.08
N MET A 377 1.47 -18.09 -22.02
CA MET A 377 2.18 -19.38 -22.12
C MET A 377 1.44 -20.34 -23.05
N PHE A 378 0.12 -20.47 -22.91
CA PHE A 378 -0.68 -21.29 -23.82
C PHE A 378 -0.61 -20.79 -25.27
N GLY A 379 -0.57 -19.47 -25.48
CA GLY A 379 -0.32 -18.87 -26.80
C GLY A 379 1.00 -19.32 -27.41
N LEU A 380 2.09 -19.40 -26.62
CA LEU A 380 3.39 -19.91 -27.07
C LEU A 380 3.33 -21.41 -27.40
N VAL A 381 2.55 -22.21 -26.65
CA VAL A 381 2.33 -23.64 -26.95
C VAL A 381 1.60 -23.82 -28.29
N ARG A 382 0.61 -22.97 -28.58
CA ARG A 382 -0.07 -22.96 -29.90
C ARG A 382 0.91 -22.64 -31.03
N GLU A 383 1.77 -21.64 -30.84
CA GLU A 383 2.81 -21.27 -31.80
C GLU A 383 3.82 -22.40 -32.01
N LEU A 384 4.21 -23.12 -30.91
CA LEU A 384 5.15 -24.23 -30.96
C LEU A 384 4.68 -25.36 -31.88
N LEU A 385 3.38 -25.62 -31.92
CA LEU A 385 2.79 -26.65 -32.80
C LEU A 385 3.02 -26.36 -34.29
N GLU A 386 3.08 -25.09 -34.68
CA GLU A 386 3.18 -24.63 -36.07
C GLU A 386 4.63 -24.46 -36.57
N ILE A 387 5.61 -24.39 -35.65
CA ILE A 387 7.01 -24.10 -36.03
C ILE A 387 7.68 -25.34 -36.61
N LYS A 388 8.22 -25.18 -37.83
CA LYS A 388 8.99 -26.22 -38.54
C LYS A 388 10.50 -26.00 -38.47
N ASP A 389 10.97 -24.78 -38.18
CA ASP A 389 12.41 -24.49 -38.04
C ASP A 389 12.94 -24.93 -36.68
N GLY A 390 13.89 -25.90 -36.69
CA GLY A 390 14.43 -26.50 -35.48
C GLY A 390 15.06 -25.52 -34.49
N LYS A 391 15.72 -24.45 -34.96
CA LYS A 391 16.30 -23.43 -34.08
C LYS A 391 15.24 -22.53 -33.43
N ALA A 392 14.22 -22.17 -34.20
CA ALA A 392 13.09 -21.41 -33.68
C ALA A 392 12.27 -22.24 -32.70
N PHE A 393 12.10 -23.55 -32.98
CA PHE A 393 11.43 -24.50 -32.10
C PHE A 393 12.11 -24.60 -30.74
N GLU A 394 13.41 -24.91 -30.70
CA GLU A 394 14.14 -25.01 -29.42
C GLU A 394 14.08 -23.71 -28.63
N LYS A 395 14.26 -22.57 -29.28
CA LYS A 395 14.17 -21.26 -28.61
C LYS A 395 12.80 -21.02 -28.00
N LEU A 396 11.72 -21.42 -28.69
CA LEU A 396 10.36 -21.25 -28.20
C LEU A 396 10.06 -22.23 -27.07
N TYR A 397 10.54 -23.48 -27.19
CA TYR A 397 10.41 -24.48 -26.16
C TYR A 397 11.11 -24.06 -24.85
N ASP A 398 12.37 -23.62 -24.93
CA ASP A 398 13.12 -23.08 -23.77
C ASP A 398 12.37 -21.89 -23.11
N ARG A 399 11.69 -21.10 -23.91
CA ARG A 399 10.87 -19.99 -23.41
C ARG A 399 9.65 -20.51 -22.65
N ILE A 400 8.98 -21.55 -23.12
CA ILE A 400 7.84 -22.17 -22.44
C ILE A 400 8.29 -22.82 -21.13
N GLU A 401 9.43 -23.53 -21.11
CA GLU A 401 10.03 -24.11 -19.90
C GLU A 401 10.34 -23.02 -18.85
N LYS A 402 10.87 -21.88 -19.30
CA LYS A 402 11.10 -20.74 -18.41
C LYS A 402 9.78 -20.16 -17.83
N TYR A 403 8.70 -20.16 -18.62
CA TYR A 403 7.39 -19.72 -18.14
C TYR A 403 6.81 -20.64 -17.07
N GLU A 404 7.01 -21.94 -17.17
CA GLU A 404 6.63 -22.92 -16.14
C GLU A 404 7.40 -22.66 -14.84
N GLY A 405 8.74 -22.52 -14.85
CA GLY A 405 9.50 -22.20 -13.64
C GLY A 405 9.13 -20.85 -13.02
N ILE A 406 8.64 -19.88 -13.82
CA ILE A 406 8.07 -18.64 -13.32
C ILE A 406 6.70 -18.89 -12.68
N SER A 407 5.88 -19.77 -13.26
CA SER A 407 4.57 -20.17 -12.72
C SER A 407 4.69 -20.75 -11.31
N ASP A 408 5.58 -21.72 -11.11
CA ASP A 408 5.88 -22.31 -9.80
C ASP A 408 6.33 -21.26 -8.77
N SER A 409 7.23 -20.37 -9.21
CA SER A 409 7.73 -19.32 -8.36
C SER A 409 6.62 -18.35 -7.95
N MET A 410 5.67 -18.03 -8.85
CA MET A 410 4.53 -17.15 -8.56
C MET A 410 3.57 -17.80 -7.56
N GLU A 411 3.24 -19.09 -7.72
CA GLU A 411 2.42 -19.81 -6.74
C GLU A 411 3.02 -19.70 -5.35
N ILE A 412 4.30 -20.10 -5.21
CA ILE A 412 5.03 -20.13 -3.93
C ILE A 412 5.07 -18.74 -3.28
N GLU A 413 5.41 -17.70 -4.03
CA GLU A 413 5.57 -16.35 -3.46
C GLU A 413 4.23 -15.70 -3.11
N ILE A 414 3.18 -15.93 -3.90
CA ILE A 414 1.81 -15.47 -3.57
C ILE A 414 1.30 -16.22 -2.34
N ALA A 415 1.52 -17.55 -2.25
CA ALA A 415 1.13 -18.36 -1.10
C ALA A 415 1.82 -17.88 0.18
N LYS A 416 3.13 -17.65 0.17
CA LYS A 416 3.89 -17.11 1.31
C LYS A 416 3.35 -15.75 1.74
N TYR A 417 3.02 -14.90 0.79
CA TYR A 417 2.45 -13.60 1.09
C TYR A 417 1.09 -13.70 1.77
N LEU A 418 0.19 -14.53 1.25
CA LEU A 418 -1.13 -14.79 1.84
C LEU A 418 -1.04 -15.42 3.23
N ASP A 419 -0.05 -16.28 3.47
CA ASP A 419 0.23 -16.87 4.78
C ASP A 419 0.64 -15.79 5.79
N GLN A 420 1.58 -14.92 5.44
CA GLN A 420 1.98 -13.77 6.27
C GLN A 420 0.81 -12.83 6.58
N VAL A 421 -0.10 -12.62 5.61
CA VAL A 421 -1.32 -11.84 5.83
C VAL A 421 -2.27 -12.54 6.80
N SER A 422 -2.28 -13.88 6.81
CA SER A 422 -3.14 -14.70 7.66
C SER A 422 -2.77 -14.63 9.14
N ASP A 423 -1.53 -14.28 9.48
CA ASP A 423 -1.08 -14.08 10.87
C ASP A 423 -1.70 -12.86 11.55
N ALA A 424 -2.31 -11.97 10.79
CA ALA A 424 -3.01 -10.81 11.31
C ALA A 424 -4.42 -11.17 11.84
N HIS A 425 -4.99 -10.31 12.68
CA HIS A 425 -6.37 -10.45 13.12
C HIS A 425 -7.35 -10.12 11.98
N LEU A 426 -7.77 -11.16 11.26
CA LEU A 426 -8.63 -11.07 10.10
C LEU A 426 -10.11 -11.32 10.44
N SER A 427 -11.01 -10.67 9.65
CA SER A 427 -12.42 -11.05 9.64
C SER A 427 -12.61 -12.45 9.02
N ASP A 428 -13.70 -13.12 9.36
CA ASP A 428 -14.00 -14.46 8.80
C ASP A 428 -14.19 -14.40 7.27
N ASP A 429 -14.73 -13.29 6.74
CA ASP A 429 -14.84 -13.04 5.30
C ASP A 429 -13.46 -12.93 4.64
N THR A 430 -12.53 -12.21 5.23
CA THR A 430 -11.16 -12.08 4.73
C THR A 430 -10.42 -13.42 4.74
N LYS A 431 -10.60 -14.23 5.79
CA LYS A 431 -10.06 -15.60 5.85
C LYS A 431 -10.62 -16.51 4.76
N ALA A 432 -11.92 -16.38 4.48
CA ALA A 432 -12.55 -17.13 3.39
C ALA A 432 -11.99 -16.72 2.02
N LYS A 433 -11.75 -15.43 1.79
CA LYS A 433 -11.11 -14.92 0.57
C LYS A 433 -9.69 -15.44 0.40
N ILE A 434 -8.87 -15.44 1.46
CA ILE A 434 -7.51 -15.98 1.41
C ILE A 434 -7.51 -17.46 1.04
N ARG A 435 -8.39 -18.28 1.64
CA ARG A 435 -8.50 -19.70 1.28
C ARG A 435 -8.90 -19.91 -0.19
N ALA A 436 -9.82 -19.09 -0.69
CA ALA A 436 -10.20 -19.12 -2.10
C ALA A 436 -9.00 -18.78 -3.01
N MET A 437 -8.24 -17.74 -2.67
CA MET A 437 -7.05 -17.33 -3.43
C MET A 437 -5.95 -18.39 -3.42
N LEU A 438 -5.71 -19.06 -2.29
CA LEU A 438 -4.74 -20.18 -2.22
C LEU A 438 -5.13 -21.32 -3.15
N ARG A 439 -6.43 -21.62 -3.26
CA ARG A 439 -6.91 -22.60 -4.22
C ARG A 439 -6.80 -22.08 -5.67
N GLU A 440 -7.17 -20.80 -5.92
CA GLU A 440 -7.03 -20.20 -7.24
C GLU A 440 -5.59 -20.31 -7.79
N ILE A 441 -4.56 -20.00 -6.98
CA ILE A 441 -3.16 -20.04 -7.45
C ILE A 441 -2.67 -21.45 -7.75
N SER A 442 -3.06 -22.45 -6.96
CA SER A 442 -2.68 -23.83 -7.21
C SER A 442 -3.31 -24.40 -8.48
N GLU A 443 -4.58 -24.06 -8.75
CA GLU A 443 -5.24 -24.46 -9.99
C GLU A 443 -4.65 -23.74 -11.23
N ILE A 444 -4.23 -22.46 -11.09
CA ILE A 444 -3.57 -21.71 -12.17
C ILE A 444 -2.18 -22.30 -12.48
N GLU A 445 -1.43 -22.70 -11.47
CA GLU A 445 -0.15 -23.40 -11.65
C GLU A 445 -0.36 -24.71 -12.39
N SER A 446 -1.37 -25.52 -12.01
CA SER A 446 -1.71 -26.77 -12.70
C SER A 446 -2.10 -26.57 -14.17
N ILE A 447 -2.66 -25.41 -14.53
CA ILE A 447 -2.84 -25.01 -15.95
C ILE A 447 -1.48 -24.83 -16.62
N GLY A 448 -0.51 -24.16 -15.94
CA GLY A 448 0.85 -23.99 -16.42
C GLY A 448 1.55 -25.30 -16.70
N ASP A 449 1.47 -26.25 -15.76
CA ASP A 449 2.00 -27.61 -15.87
C ASP A 449 1.42 -28.34 -17.09
N SER A 450 0.11 -28.28 -17.29
CA SER A 450 -0.52 -28.89 -18.45
C SER A 450 -0.09 -28.24 -19.76
N CYS A 451 0.11 -26.92 -19.80
CA CYS A 451 0.70 -26.23 -20.96
C CYS A 451 2.11 -26.79 -21.27
N PHE A 452 2.95 -26.97 -20.25
CA PHE A 452 4.28 -27.52 -20.43
C PHE A 452 4.26 -28.99 -20.86
N ASN A 453 3.33 -29.80 -20.32
CA ASN A 453 3.13 -31.20 -20.75
C ASN A 453 2.74 -31.30 -22.23
N ILE A 454 1.88 -30.40 -22.72
CA ILE A 454 1.56 -30.32 -24.15
C ILE A 454 2.82 -29.99 -24.96
N ALA A 455 3.61 -28.99 -24.52
CA ALA A 455 4.85 -28.61 -25.21
C ALA A 455 5.86 -29.77 -25.26
N ARG A 456 6.00 -30.52 -24.15
CA ARG A 456 6.84 -31.74 -24.09
C ARG A 456 6.37 -32.81 -25.05
N THR A 457 5.08 -33.03 -25.21
CA THR A 457 4.52 -33.96 -26.15
C THR A 457 4.78 -33.53 -27.59
N ILE A 458 4.65 -32.25 -27.92
CA ILE A 458 5.00 -31.69 -29.22
C ILE A 458 6.51 -31.89 -29.50
N LYS A 459 7.39 -31.65 -28.52
CA LYS A 459 8.84 -31.88 -28.65
C LYS A 459 9.15 -33.35 -28.93
N ARG A 460 8.54 -34.26 -28.16
CA ARG A 460 8.69 -35.73 -28.37
C ARG A 460 8.28 -36.13 -29.78
N LYS A 461 7.20 -35.55 -30.35
CA LYS A 461 6.78 -35.77 -31.75
C LYS A 461 7.88 -35.36 -32.74
N VAL A 462 8.49 -34.19 -32.53
CA VAL A 462 9.56 -33.66 -33.40
C VAL A 462 10.83 -34.54 -33.29
N GLU A 463 11.24 -34.91 -32.09
CA GLU A 463 12.40 -35.78 -31.85
C GLU A 463 12.24 -37.16 -32.49
N ASN A 464 11.04 -37.72 -32.46
CA ASN A 464 10.71 -38.99 -33.09
C ASN A 464 10.59 -38.91 -34.63
N LYS A 465 10.63 -37.66 -35.19
CA LYS A 465 10.40 -37.39 -36.62
C LYS A 465 9.03 -37.88 -37.10
N GLU A 466 8.04 -37.79 -36.25
CA GLU A 466 6.67 -38.17 -36.54
C GLU A 466 5.85 -36.89 -36.89
N GLU A 467 4.83 -37.08 -37.76
CA GLU A 467 3.95 -35.97 -38.19
C GLU A 467 2.50 -36.36 -37.90
N PHE A 468 1.73 -35.41 -37.38
CA PHE A 468 0.29 -35.55 -37.29
C PHE A 468 -0.36 -35.47 -38.67
N THR A 469 -1.44 -36.21 -38.87
CA THR A 469 -2.25 -36.08 -40.07
C THR A 469 -2.89 -34.69 -40.10
N GLU A 470 -3.27 -34.22 -41.28
CA GLU A 470 -3.95 -32.94 -41.47
C GLU A 470 -5.21 -32.84 -40.56
N LYS A 471 -5.98 -33.91 -40.48
CA LYS A 471 -7.16 -34.01 -39.62
C LYS A 471 -6.84 -33.94 -38.11
N GLN A 472 -5.79 -34.62 -37.66
CA GLN A 472 -5.36 -34.53 -36.26
C GLN A 472 -4.88 -33.12 -35.94
N HIS A 473 -4.16 -32.47 -36.84
CA HIS A 473 -3.70 -31.10 -36.68
C HIS A 473 -4.89 -30.12 -36.57
N GLU A 474 -5.88 -30.27 -37.44
CA GLU A 474 -7.12 -29.45 -37.38
C GLU A 474 -7.87 -29.68 -36.05
N ASN A 475 -8.00 -30.92 -35.59
CA ASN A 475 -8.64 -31.24 -34.33
C ASN A 475 -7.92 -30.65 -33.11
N ILE A 476 -6.57 -30.72 -33.10
CA ILE A 476 -5.77 -30.07 -32.02
C ILE A 476 -6.02 -28.57 -32.06
N HIS A 477 -6.04 -27.96 -33.24
CA HIS A 477 -6.28 -26.53 -33.36
C HIS A 477 -7.67 -26.13 -32.84
N GLN A 478 -8.72 -26.89 -33.16
CA GLN A 478 -10.06 -26.66 -32.62
C GLN A 478 -10.11 -26.82 -31.09
N MET A 479 -9.46 -27.87 -30.54
CA MET A 479 -9.35 -28.03 -29.10
C MET A 479 -8.65 -26.85 -28.43
N PHE A 480 -7.56 -26.36 -29.03
CA PHE A 480 -6.83 -25.20 -28.51
C PHE A 480 -7.66 -23.90 -28.57
N LEU A 481 -8.57 -23.75 -29.53
CA LEU A 481 -9.49 -22.60 -29.55
C LEU A 481 -10.48 -22.65 -28.37
N LEU A 482 -11.02 -23.82 -28.04
CA LEU A 482 -11.91 -23.98 -26.88
C LEU A 482 -11.17 -23.71 -25.55
N VAL A 483 -9.93 -24.19 -25.43
CA VAL A 483 -9.10 -23.92 -24.25
C VAL A 483 -8.78 -22.42 -24.13
N ASP A 484 -8.44 -21.76 -25.22
CA ASP A 484 -8.17 -20.30 -25.22
C ASP A 484 -9.43 -19.49 -24.84
N GLU A 485 -10.61 -19.93 -25.25
CA GLU A 485 -11.89 -19.36 -24.80
C GLU A 485 -12.09 -19.56 -23.29
N ALA A 486 -11.76 -20.76 -22.75
CA ALA A 486 -11.83 -21.04 -21.32
C ALA A 486 -10.88 -20.13 -20.53
N LEU A 487 -9.62 -19.99 -20.95
CA LEU A 487 -8.63 -19.11 -20.32
C LEU A 487 -9.04 -17.64 -20.41
N THR A 488 -9.62 -17.22 -21.52
CA THR A 488 -10.17 -15.87 -21.68
C THR A 488 -11.31 -15.62 -20.70
N GLN A 489 -12.21 -16.59 -20.52
CA GLN A 489 -13.29 -16.51 -19.55
C GLN A 489 -12.77 -16.48 -18.11
N MET A 490 -11.75 -17.26 -17.78
CA MET A 490 -11.07 -17.21 -16.47
C MET A 490 -10.50 -15.81 -16.18
N ASN A 491 -9.76 -15.23 -17.12
CA ASN A 491 -9.19 -13.89 -16.96
C ASN A 491 -10.27 -12.80 -16.89
N PHE A 492 -11.35 -12.94 -17.62
CA PHE A 492 -12.52 -12.07 -17.49
C PHE A 492 -13.08 -12.09 -16.07
N MET A 493 -13.19 -13.26 -15.44
CA MET A 493 -13.69 -13.40 -14.06
C MET A 493 -12.79 -12.73 -13.02
N PHE A 494 -11.48 -12.62 -13.25
CA PHE A 494 -10.56 -11.91 -12.35
C PHE A 494 -10.77 -10.39 -12.35
N THR A 495 -11.25 -9.82 -13.44
CA THR A 495 -11.41 -8.37 -13.61
C THR A 495 -12.81 -7.85 -13.26
N HIS A 496 -13.79 -8.73 -13.06
CA HIS A 496 -15.19 -8.36 -12.81
C HIS A 496 -15.64 -8.73 -11.39
N ASP A 497 -16.68 -8.04 -10.93
CA ASP A 497 -17.24 -8.28 -9.60
C ASP A 497 -17.86 -9.68 -9.52
N ARG A 498 -17.53 -10.41 -8.45
CA ARG A 498 -18.01 -11.75 -8.15
C ARG A 498 -19.53 -11.87 -8.19
N HIS A 499 -20.26 -10.83 -7.80
CA HIS A 499 -21.73 -10.83 -7.77
C HIS A 499 -22.38 -10.71 -9.14
N THR A 500 -21.63 -10.31 -10.16
CA THR A 500 -22.12 -10.14 -11.54
C THR A 500 -21.68 -11.27 -12.48
N LEU A 501 -20.89 -12.24 -11.97
CA LEU A 501 -20.33 -13.33 -12.77
C LEU A 501 -21.36 -14.44 -12.99
N ASP A 502 -21.47 -14.90 -14.23
CA ASP A 502 -22.25 -16.06 -14.62
C ASP A 502 -21.33 -17.27 -14.86
N MET A 503 -21.48 -18.29 -14.00
CA MET A 503 -20.75 -19.56 -14.10
C MET A 503 -21.19 -20.43 -15.27
N ASN A 504 -22.39 -20.21 -15.81
CA ASN A 504 -22.94 -21.07 -16.88
C ASN A 504 -22.05 -21.05 -18.12
N ARG A 505 -21.45 -19.90 -18.45
CA ARG A 505 -20.54 -19.82 -19.59
C ARG A 505 -19.30 -20.69 -19.39
N THR A 506 -18.72 -20.68 -18.19
CA THR A 506 -17.54 -21.53 -17.88
C THR A 506 -17.88 -23.01 -17.98
N PHE A 507 -19.01 -23.45 -17.41
CA PHE A 507 -19.46 -24.83 -17.50
C PHE A 507 -19.81 -25.26 -18.93
N ASN A 508 -20.39 -24.37 -19.74
CA ASN A 508 -20.71 -24.67 -21.14
C ASN A 508 -19.42 -24.94 -21.95
N ILE A 509 -18.40 -24.09 -21.81
CA ILE A 509 -17.11 -24.25 -22.49
C ILE A 509 -16.46 -25.57 -22.08
N GLU A 510 -16.43 -25.89 -20.78
CA GLU A 510 -15.88 -27.14 -20.26
C GLU A 510 -16.65 -28.35 -20.80
N THR A 511 -17.97 -28.30 -20.84
CA THR A 511 -18.82 -29.35 -21.43
C THR A 511 -18.51 -29.54 -22.93
N GLU A 512 -18.25 -28.47 -23.68
CA GLU A 512 -17.84 -28.57 -25.09
C GLU A 512 -16.46 -29.23 -25.23
N ILE A 513 -15.48 -28.84 -24.39
CA ILE A 513 -14.16 -29.47 -24.35
C ILE A 513 -14.28 -30.98 -24.08
N ASN A 514 -15.04 -31.38 -23.06
CA ASN A 514 -15.25 -32.77 -22.68
C ASN A 514 -15.94 -33.58 -23.77
N THR A 515 -16.97 -33.00 -24.38
CA THR A 515 -17.69 -33.64 -25.47
C THR A 515 -16.77 -33.84 -26.68
N PHE A 516 -16.00 -32.82 -27.02
CA PHE A 516 -15.07 -32.88 -28.15
C PHE A 516 -13.96 -33.89 -27.91
N ARG A 517 -13.33 -33.92 -26.69
CA ARG A 517 -12.36 -34.92 -26.29
C ARG A 517 -12.92 -36.36 -26.45
N TYR A 518 -14.17 -36.59 -26.00
CA TYR A 518 -14.80 -37.89 -26.11
C TYR A 518 -14.97 -38.32 -27.57
N GLN A 519 -15.39 -37.42 -28.44
CA GLN A 519 -15.50 -37.68 -29.89
C GLN A 519 -14.13 -38.01 -30.51
N LEU A 520 -13.11 -37.21 -30.21
CA LEU A 520 -11.76 -37.41 -30.74
C LEU A 520 -11.11 -38.72 -30.25
N ARG A 521 -11.39 -39.12 -29.00
CA ARG A 521 -10.93 -40.40 -28.44
C ARG A 521 -11.49 -41.58 -29.21
N ASN A 522 -12.81 -41.57 -29.47
CA ASN A 522 -13.45 -42.68 -30.22
C ASN A 522 -12.93 -42.73 -31.65
N GLN A 523 -12.80 -41.58 -32.30
CA GLN A 523 -12.25 -41.48 -33.65
C GLN A 523 -10.82 -41.97 -33.71
N ASN A 524 -9.97 -41.63 -32.72
CA ASN A 524 -8.57 -42.09 -32.66
C ASN A 524 -8.45 -43.60 -32.55
N ILE A 525 -9.35 -44.26 -31.79
CA ILE A 525 -9.39 -45.71 -31.67
C ILE A 525 -9.69 -46.33 -33.04
N GLU A 526 -10.74 -45.88 -33.72
CA GLU A 526 -11.11 -46.33 -35.06
C GLU A 526 -10.01 -46.12 -36.11
N ASP A 527 -9.36 -44.93 -36.07
CA ASP A 527 -8.31 -44.58 -37.02
C ASP A 527 -7.05 -45.41 -36.83
N VAL A 528 -6.67 -45.76 -35.58
CA VAL A 528 -5.55 -46.66 -35.24
C VAL A 528 -5.87 -48.10 -35.69
N ASP A 529 -7.09 -48.59 -35.41
CA ASP A 529 -7.53 -49.93 -35.82
C ASP A 529 -7.56 -50.08 -37.36
N ASN A 530 -7.90 -49.00 -38.08
CA ASN A 530 -7.87 -48.92 -39.53
C ASN A 530 -6.47 -48.66 -40.11
N HIS A 531 -5.43 -48.59 -39.28
CA HIS A 531 -4.03 -48.34 -39.67
C HIS A 531 -3.79 -47.03 -40.43
N LEU A 532 -4.60 -45.98 -40.17
CA LEU A 532 -4.40 -44.68 -40.79
C LEU A 532 -3.12 -43.98 -40.29
N TYR A 533 -2.68 -44.31 -39.09
CA TYR A 533 -1.42 -43.87 -38.47
C TYR A 533 -0.99 -44.87 -37.39
N THR A 534 0.27 -44.74 -36.92
CA THR A 534 0.84 -45.62 -35.91
C THR A 534 0.21 -45.40 -34.54
N TYR A 535 0.22 -46.43 -33.70
CA TYR A 535 -0.18 -46.35 -32.29
C TYR A 535 0.56 -45.21 -31.54
N GLY A 536 1.87 -45.03 -31.85
CA GLY A 536 2.70 -43.98 -31.27
C GLY A 536 2.14 -42.55 -31.55
N ILE A 537 1.79 -42.28 -32.81
CA ILE A 537 1.17 -41.01 -33.21
C ILE A 537 -0.19 -40.82 -32.52
N GLY A 538 -1.03 -41.87 -32.52
CA GLY A 538 -2.33 -41.86 -31.86
C GLY A 538 -2.24 -41.55 -30.36
N THR A 539 -1.21 -42.10 -29.70
CA THR A 539 -0.96 -41.84 -28.27
C THR A 539 -0.54 -40.39 -28.03
N MET A 540 0.44 -39.85 -28.76
CA MET A 540 0.89 -38.48 -28.62
C MET A 540 -0.22 -37.48 -28.95
N TYR A 541 -1.04 -37.75 -29.95
CA TYR A 541 -2.23 -36.98 -30.27
C TYR A 541 -3.21 -36.93 -29.08
N MET A 542 -3.50 -38.11 -28.51
CA MET A 542 -4.43 -38.16 -27.37
C MET A 542 -3.85 -37.59 -26.07
N ASP A 543 -2.52 -37.64 -25.86
CA ASP A 543 -1.85 -36.97 -24.76
C ASP A 543 -2.10 -35.44 -24.83
N ILE A 544 -1.98 -34.83 -26.03
CA ILE A 544 -2.26 -33.42 -26.22
C ILE A 544 -3.73 -33.11 -25.94
N ILE A 545 -4.65 -33.89 -26.48
CA ILE A 545 -6.10 -33.69 -26.29
C ILE A 545 -6.50 -33.84 -24.82
N GLN A 546 -5.91 -34.82 -24.11
CA GLN A 546 -6.20 -35.06 -22.69
C GLN A 546 -5.64 -33.98 -21.78
N GLU A 547 -4.41 -33.49 -22.05
CA GLU A 547 -3.87 -32.36 -21.29
C GLU A 547 -4.69 -31.08 -21.57
N SER A 548 -5.20 -30.90 -22.79
CA SER A 548 -6.08 -29.77 -23.13
C SER A 548 -7.42 -29.82 -22.37
N GLU A 549 -7.97 -31.01 -22.14
CA GLU A 549 -9.20 -31.18 -21.33
C GLU A 549 -8.94 -30.87 -19.86
N LYS A 550 -7.82 -31.33 -19.29
CA LYS A 550 -7.45 -30.96 -17.92
C LYS A 550 -7.35 -29.44 -17.72
N LEU A 551 -6.86 -28.70 -18.72
CA LEU A 551 -6.88 -27.25 -18.69
C LEU A 551 -8.29 -26.69 -18.50
N GLY A 552 -9.29 -27.26 -19.18
CA GLY A 552 -10.70 -26.90 -19.01
C GLY A 552 -11.20 -27.16 -17.59
N ASP A 553 -10.88 -28.31 -17.02
CA ASP A 553 -11.23 -28.68 -15.65
C ASP A 553 -10.61 -27.73 -14.62
N TYR A 554 -9.33 -27.40 -14.75
CA TYR A 554 -8.65 -26.45 -13.86
C TYR A 554 -9.25 -25.05 -13.95
N VAL A 555 -9.66 -24.61 -15.14
CA VAL A 555 -10.37 -23.33 -15.31
C VAL A 555 -11.69 -23.32 -14.54
N VAL A 556 -12.44 -24.42 -14.56
CA VAL A 556 -13.67 -24.57 -13.75
C VAL A 556 -13.33 -24.51 -12.25
N ASN A 557 -12.29 -25.21 -11.82
CA ASN A 557 -11.83 -25.20 -10.42
C ASN A 557 -11.47 -23.80 -9.94
N VAL A 558 -10.73 -23.02 -10.77
CA VAL A 558 -10.44 -21.60 -10.49
C VAL A 558 -11.73 -20.80 -10.34
N ALA A 559 -12.69 -20.99 -11.24
CA ALA A 559 -13.96 -20.28 -11.21
C ALA A 559 -14.78 -20.63 -9.95
N GLU A 560 -14.83 -21.90 -9.56
CA GLU A 560 -15.50 -22.37 -8.33
C GLU A 560 -14.83 -21.81 -7.07
N ALA A 561 -13.49 -21.85 -7.01
CA ALA A 561 -12.73 -21.28 -5.90
C ALA A 561 -13.06 -19.80 -5.74
N ARG A 562 -13.08 -19.06 -6.85
CA ARG A 562 -13.41 -17.64 -6.85
C ARG A 562 -14.83 -17.35 -6.38
N MET A 563 -15.79 -18.17 -6.76
CA MET A 563 -17.19 -18.04 -6.32
C MET A 563 -17.43 -18.55 -4.89
N GLY A 564 -16.42 -19.20 -4.26
CA GLY A 564 -16.54 -19.78 -2.91
C GLY A 564 -17.45 -21.00 -2.87
N ARG A 565 -17.60 -21.68 -4.00
CA ARG A 565 -18.20 -23.02 -4.06
C ARG A 565 -17.16 -24.07 -3.64
N ARG A 566 -17.59 -25.02 -2.84
CA ARG A 566 -16.74 -26.15 -2.38
C ARG A 566 -16.65 -27.22 -3.44
#